data_00ebe020bbfbc769d08a86c5da47747d
#
_entry.id   00ebe020bbfbc769d08a86c5da47747d
#
_cell.length_a   1.000
_cell.length_b   1.000
_cell.length_c   1.000
_cell.angle_alpha   90.00
_cell.angle_beta   90.00
_cell.angle_gamma   90.00
#
_symmetry.space_group_name_H-M   'P 1'
#
loop_
_entity.id
_entity.type
_entity.pdbx_description
1 polymer ?
#
loop_
_entity_poly.entity_id
_entity_poly.type
_entity_poly.pdbx_seq_one_letter_code
_entity_poly.pdbx_strand_id
1 'polypeptide(L)'
;MSVIKWIHFSDLHFNKTNINTRLLRDSIRSFLTENQIKCDYAFFSGDLRNAPDHCFQKDSVKYLKELCEAVNVSPDHFFMVPGNHDVDREIEKRDQAVKRILDNHGSEKGYYNTDDGKIKESDLRDIKTGQKQYLEIIEEFYEGNPERIEKYKGTSHFLVETEDFNIIHLDSTLVYTKGQDESLVIGTDLLYDLLEKVDQHKYTIILTHYPFDALKAEEKTQVC
;
A
#
# COMPACT_ATOMS: atom_id res chain seq x y z
N MET A 1 -30.46 3.93 5.64
CA MET A 1 -29.03 3.67 5.34
C MET A 1 -28.22 4.22 6.48
N SER A 2 -27.37 3.40 7.10
CA SER A 2 -26.41 3.87 8.10
C SER A 2 -25.35 4.71 7.38
N VAL A 3 -24.88 5.78 8.01
CA VAL A 3 -23.79 6.60 7.49
C VAL A 3 -22.48 5.88 7.85
N ILE A 4 -21.71 5.52 6.84
CA ILE A 4 -20.39 4.91 7.03
C ILE A 4 -19.36 6.04 7.19
N LYS A 5 -18.54 5.95 8.23
CA LYS A 5 -17.49 6.92 8.53
C LYS A 5 -16.13 6.29 8.34
N TRP A 6 -15.25 6.98 7.66
CA TRP A 6 -13.88 6.53 7.49
C TRP A 6 -12.88 7.67 7.67
N ILE A 7 -11.66 7.31 7.97
CA ILE A 7 -10.52 8.23 8.10
C ILE A 7 -9.38 7.77 7.21
N HIS A 8 -8.65 8.73 6.63
CA HIS A 8 -7.50 8.47 5.78
C HIS A 8 -6.25 9.13 6.35
N PHE A 9 -5.19 8.36 6.43
CA PHE A 9 -3.85 8.77 6.81
C PHE A 9 -2.89 8.53 5.66
N SER A 10 -1.84 9.33 5.56
CA SER A 10 -0.76 9.20 4.59
C SER A 10 0.50 9.86 5.11
N ASP A 11 1.66 9.52 4.54
CA ASP A 11 2.91 10.25 4.66
C ASP A 11 3.35 10.50 6.12
N LEU A 12 3.26 9.48 6.95
CA LEU A 12 3.64 9.56 8.35
C LEU A 12 5.16 9.76 8.52
N HIS A 13 5.95 9.24 7.58
CA HIS A 13 7.41 9.32 7.56
C HIS A 13 8.01 9.06 8.94
N PHE A 14 7.64 7.92 9.53
CA PHE A 14 8.02 7.58 10.89
C PHE A 14 9.54 7.65 11.06
N ASN A 15 10.00 8.58 11.88
CA ASN A 15 11.41 8.78 12.19
C ASN A 15 11.57 9.03 13.69
N LYS A 16 12.36 8.18 14.36
CA LYS A 16 12.54 8.21 15.81
C LYS A 16 13.33 9.41 16.28
N THR A 17 14.24 9.89 15.48
CA THR A 17 15.16 10.98 15.83
C THR A 17 14.58 12.36 15.56
N ASN A 18 13.55 12.44 14.70
CA ASN A 18 12.94 13.72 14.36
C ASN A 18 11.83 14.09 15.38
N ILE A 19 12.13 15.10 16.17
CA ILE A 19 11.22 15.64 17.20
C ILE A 19 9.90 16.12 16.60
N ASN A 20 9.94 16.75 15.41
CA ASN A 20 8.74 17.32 14.77
C ASN A 20 7.76 16.22 14.37
N THR A 21 8.26 15.11 13.79
CA THR A 21 7.39 13.98 13.43
C THR A 21 6.81 13.30 14.66
N ARG A 22 7.54 13.26 15.79
CA ARG A 22 7.00 12.73 17.05
C ARG A 22 5.89 13.63 17.60
N LEU A 23 6.11 14.94 17.64
CA LEU A 23 5.09 15.90 18.10
C LEU A 23 3.85 15.85 17.21
N LEU A 24 4.00 15.71 15.88
CA LEU A 24 2.89 15.59 14.97
C LEU A 24 2.06 14.33 15.28
N ARG A 25 2.72 13.17 15.45
CA ARG A 25 2.01 11.91 15.80
C ARG A 25 1.24 12.02 17.11
N ASP A 26 1.88 12.58 18.14
CA ASP A 26 1.23 12.79 19.44
C ASP A 26 0.05 13.74 19.30
N SER A 27 0.18 14.80 18.51
CA SER A 27 -0.91 15.78 18.24
C SER A 27 -2.07 15.13 17.48
N ILE A 28 -1.80 14.31 16.45
CA ILE A 28 -2.85 13.58 15.71
C ILE A 28 -3.63 12.69 16.67
N ARG A 29 -2.94 11.86 17.46
CA ARG A 29 -3.58 10.95 18.42
C ARG A 29 -4.40 11.71 19.44
N SER A 30 -3.86 12.77 20.05
CA SER A 30 -4.56 13.61 21.02
C SER A 30 -5.81 14.23 20.41
N PHE A 31 -5.70 14.80 19.20
CA PHE A 31 -6.84 15.37 18.50
C PHE A 31 -7.96 14.36 18.26
N LEU A 32 -7.62 13.15 17.79
CA LEU A 32 -8.61 12.09 17.53
C LEU A 32 -9.34 11.68 18.82
N THR A 33 -8.58 11.54 19.92
CA THR A 33 -9.10 11.12 21.23
C THR A 33 -9.95 12.21 21.87
N GLU A 34 -9.46 13.44 21.93
CA GLU A 34 -10.15 14.59 22.56
C GLU A 34 -11.44 14.94 21.83
N ASN A 35 -11.46 14.83 20.51
CA ASN A 35 -12.66 15.07 19.70
C ASN A 35 -13.55 13.83 19.54
N GLN A 36 -13.21 12.72 20.19
CA GLN A 36 -13.97 11.47 20.17
C GLN A 36 -14.31 11.00 18.74
N ILE A 37 -13.35 11.15 17.80
CA ILE A 37 -13.52 10.72 16.42
C ILE A 37 -13.68 9.20 16.41
N LYS A 38 -14.78 8.71 15.84
CA LYS A 38 -15.09 7.28 15.69
C LYS A 38 -15.39 6.98 14.22
N CYS A 39 -14.77 5.94 13.71
CA CYS A 39 -14.89 5.52 12.31
C CYS A 39 -15.21 4.03 12.23
N ASP A 40 -15.78 3.64 11.09
CA ASP A 40 -16.02 2.23 10.74
C ASP A 40 -14.80 1.65 10.02
N TYR A 41 -14.07 2.50 9.28
CA TYR A 41 -12.89 2.12 8.50
C TYR A 41 -11.76 3.15 8.63
N ALA A 42 -10.52 2.67 8.48
CA ALA A 42 -9.35 3.52 8.35
C ALA A 42 -8.48 3.07 7.15
N PHE A 43 -7.91 4.04 6.45
CA PHE A 43 -7.05 3.82 5.29
C PHE A 43 -5.70 4.49 5.51
N PHE A 44 -4.64 3.84 5.05
CA PHE A 44 -3.28 4.38 5.09
C PHE A 44 -2.64 4.20 3.70
N SER A 45 -2.44 5.30 2.99
CA SER A 45 -1.98 5.27 1.60
C SER A 45 -0.46 5.37 1.42
N GLY A 46 0.32 4.91 2.39
CA GLY A 46 1.76 4.73 2.20
C GLY A 46 2.65 5.78 2.89
N ASP A 47 3.94 5.59 2.75
CA ASP A 47 4.99 6.35 3.41
C ASP A 47 4.87 6.31 4.94
N LEU A 48 4.67 5.10 5.45
CA LEU A 48 4.67 4.86 6.88
C LEU A 48 6.05 5.12 7.48
N ARG A 49 7.11 4.74 6.78
CA ARG A 49 8.50 4.91 7.17
C ARG A 49 9.15 6.09 6.47
N ASN A 50 10.26 6.55 7.01
CA ASN A 50 11.22 7.39 6.32
C ASN A 50 12.44 6.51 5.99
N ALA A 51 12.50 5.97 4.76
CA ALA A 51 13.59 5.09 4.34
C ALA A 51 14.97 5.81 4.42
N PRO A 52 16.07 5.13 4.73
CA PRO A 52 16.25 3.69 5.01
C PRO A 52 16.49 3.37 6.50
N ASP A 53 15.76 3.94 7.42
CA ASP A 53 16.05 3.80 8.85
C ASP A 53 15.52 2.47 9.40
N HIS A 54 16.42 1.60 9.86
CA HIS A 54 16.17 0.21 10.18
C HIS A 54 15.56 -0.06 11.59
N CYS A 55 15.18 0.98 12.33
CA CYS A 55 14.96 0.84 13.78
C CYS A 55 13.50 0.83 14.26
N PHE A 56 12.48 0.74 13.39
CA PHE A 56 11.14 1.24 13.73
C PHE A 56 9.96 0.28 13.71
N GLN A 57 10.14 -0.98 13.39
CA GLN A 57 9.03 -1.91 13.25
C GLN A 57 8.08 -1.86 14.47
N LYS A 58 8.59 -2.10 15.66
CA LYS A 58 7.76 -2.14 16.89
C LYS A 58 7.09 -0.82 17.22
N ASP A 59 7.80 0.31 17.05
CA ASP A 59 7.25 1.62 17.35
C ASP A 59 6.19 2.03 16.33
N SER A 60 6.36 1.64 15.04
CA SER A 60 5.37 1.87 13.98
C SER A 60 4.11 1.06 14.22
N VAL A 61 4.24 -0.23 14.52
CA VAL A 61 3.09 -1.11 14.83
C VAL A 61 2.35 -0.60 16.05
N LYS A 62 3.08 -0.24 17.11
CA LYS A 62 2.47 0.34 18.31
C LYS A 62 1.65 1.58 17.97
N TYR A 63 2.21 2.50 17.17
CA TYR A 63 1.49 3.72 16.78
C TYR A 63 0.26 3.44 15.92
N LEU A 64 0.35 2.50 14.97
CA LEU A 64 -0.81 2.08 14.18
C LEU A 64 -1.92 1.49 15.07
N LYS A 65 -1.57 0.65 16.05
CA LYS A 65 -2.53 0.11 17.04
C LYS A 65 -3.14 1.24 17.89
N GLU A 66 -2.34 2.22 18.31
CA GLU A 66 -2.85 3.42 19.04
C GLU A 66 -3.79 4.28 18.17
N LEU A 67 -3.56 4.39 16.86
CA LEU A 67 -4.49 5.06 15.95
C LEU A 67 -5.82 4.28 15.86
N CYS A 68 -5.74 2.96 15.70
CA CYS A 68 -6.93 2.09 15.71
C CYS A 68 -7.79 2.32 16.96
N GLU A 69 -7.15 2.32 18.13
CA GLU A 69 -7.82 2.58 19.41
C GLU A 69 -8.44 3.98 19.46
N ALA A 70 -7.70 5.01 19.02
CA ALA A 70 -8.17 6.40 19.05
C ALA A 70 -9.43 6.61 18.19
N VAL A 71 -9.56 5.92 17.06
CA VAL A 71 -10.72 6.03 16.15
C VAL A 71 -11.72 4.89 16.28
N ASN A 72 -11.47 3.93 17.20
CA ASN A 72 -12.29 2.75 17.45
C ASN A 72 -12.45 1.83 16.23
N VAL A 73 -11.40 1.63 15.46
CA VAL A 73 -11.34 0.74 14.30
C VAL A 73 -10.52 -0.49 14.64
N SER A 74 -10.97 -1.69 14.26
CA SER A 74 -10.16 -2.90 14.42
C SER A 74 -9.05 -2.97 13.36
N PRO A 75 -7.95 -3.69 13.59
CA PRO A 75 -6.96 -3.92 12.54
C PRO A 75 -7.53 -4.49 11.25
N ASP A 76 -8.57 -5.32 11.31
CA ASP A 76 -9.22 -5.89 10.12
C ASP A 76 -9.93 -4.85 9.26
N HIS A 77 -10.33 -3.71 9.84
CA HIS A 77 -10.94 -2.58 9.15
C HIS A 77 -9.96 -1.42 8.89
N PHE A 78 -8.68 -1.65 9.16
CA PHE A 78 -7.59 -0.73 8.80
C PHE A 78 -6.87 -1.28 7.57
N PHE A 79 -6.78 -0.52 6.49
CA PHE A 79 -6.24 -0.95 5.19
C PHE A 79 -5.04 -0.09 4.83
N MET A 80 -3.96 -0.73 4.37
CA MET A 80 -2.70 -0.04 4.09
C MET A 80 -2.14 -0.44 2.72
N VAL A 81 -1.43 0.48 2.08
CA VAL A 81 -0.55 0.19 0.95
C VAL A 81 0.83 0.80 1.23
N PRO A 82 1.91 0.27 0.65
CA PRO A 82 3.22 0.88 0.80
C PRO A 82 3.35 2.16 -0.02
N GLY A 83 4.15 3.11 0.47
CA GLY A 83 4.65 4.24 -0.28
C GLY A 83 6.10 4.03 -0.75
N ASN A 84 6.66 4.98 -1.47
CA ASN A 84 8.01 4.88 -2.01
C ASN A 84 9.09 4.89 -0.91
N HIS A 85 8.82 5.50 0.25
CA HIS A 85 9.70 5.43 1.42
C HIS A 85 9.60 4.11 2.19
N ASP A 86 8.59 3.29 1.93
CA ASP A 86 8.47 1.95 2.49
C ASP A 86 9.26 0.88 1.72
N VAL A 87 9.89 1.27 0.59
CA VAL A 87 10.64 0.39 -0.30
C VAL A 87 12.14 0.68 -0.21
N ASP A 88 12.93 -0.35 0.16
CA ASP A 88 14.39 -0.30 0.04
C ASP A 88 14.77 -0.57 -1.42
N ARG A 89 15.31 0.45 -2.07
CA ARG A 89 15.67 0.46 -3.50
C ARG A 89 17.10 0.05 -3.77
N GLU A 90 17.93 -0.09 -2.73
CA GLU A 90 19.36 -0.41 -2.86
C GLU A 90 19.63 -1.92 -2.84
N ILE A 91 18.57 -2.75 -2.78
CA ILE A 91 18.70 -4.20 -2.80
C ILE A 91 18.90 -4.68 -4.24
N GLU A 92 20.09 -5.20 -4.53
CA GLU A 92 20.49 -5.62 -5.89
C GLU A 92 19.49 -6.58 -6.55
N LYS A 93 19.00 -7.59 -5.83
CA LYS A 93 18.01 -8.55 -6.37
C LYS A 93 16.73 -7.88 -6.82
N ARG A 94 16.24 -6.95 -5.99
CA ARG A 94 15.07 -6.14 -6.32
C ARG A 94 15.32 -5.30 -7.56
N ASP A 95 16.42 -4.57 -7.59
CA ASP A 95 16.76 -3.70 -8.73
C ASP A 95 16.83 -4.47 -10.03
N GLN A 96 17.47 -5.64 -10.04
CA GLN A 96 17.53 -6.52 -11.21
C GLN A 96 16.14 -7.02 -11.63
N ALA A 97 15.25 -7.38 -10.70
CA ALA A 97 13.90 -7.82 -11.03
C ALA A 97 13.04 -6.68 -11.58
N VAL A 98 13.10 -5.50 -10.94
CA VAL A 98 12.43 -4.29 -11.44
C VAL A 98 12.88 -3.94 -12.85
N LYS A 99 14.19 -3.98 -13.12
CA LYS A 99 14.72 -3.72 -14.43
C LYS A 99 14.21 -4.71 -15.49
N ARG A 100 14.17 -6.01 -15.17
CA ARG A 100 13.59 -7.02 -16.08
C ARG A 100 12.13 -6.71 -16.41
N ILE A 101 11.33 -6.29 -15.44
CA ILE A 101 9.93 -5.92 -15.67
C ILE A 101 9.83 -4.69 -16.55
N LEU A 102 10.55 -3.62 -16.23
CA LEU A 102 10.49 -2.37 -16.99
C LEU A 102 11.00 -2.52 -18.41
N ASP A 103 12.05 -3.33 -18.64
CA ASP A 103 12.58 -3.63 -19.97
C ASP A 103 11.59 -4.46 -20.81
N ASN A 104 10.72 -5.25 -20.18
CA ASN A 104 9.73 -6.11 -20.84
C ASN A 104 8.30 -5.59 -20.74
N HIS A 105 8.11 -4.40 -20.17
CA HIS A 105 6.79 -3.80 -20.01
C HIS A 105 6.17 -3.46 -21.37
N GLY A 106 5.04 -4.07 -21.67
CA GLY A 106 4.24 -3.74 -22.85
C GLY A 106 3.20 -2.67 -22.50
N SER A 107 3.03 -1.70 -23.39
CA SER A 107 2.09 -0.58 -23.19
C SER A 107 0.61 -1.01 -23.04
N GLU A 108 0.29 -2.24 -23.40
CA GLU A 108 -1.08 -2.73 -23.44
C GLU A 108 -1.31 -3.97 -22.54
N LYS A 109 -0.27 -4.53 -21.92
CA LYS A 109 -0.34 -5.85 -21.29
C LYS A 109 0.29 -5.95 -19.89
N GLY A 110 0.12 -4.93 -19.09
CA GLY A 110 0.56 -4.98 -17.70
C GLY A 110 2.06 -4.92 -17.47
N TYR A 111 2.59 -5.69 -16.54
CA TYR A 111 4.00 -5.66 -16.16
C TYR A 111 4.94 -6.32 -17.17
N TYR A 112 4.47 -7.27 -17.97
CA TYR A 112 5.23 -7.92 -19.01
C TYR A 112 4.50 -7.82 -20.34
N ASN A 113 5.25 -7.78 -21.42
CA ASN A 113 4.70 -7.88 -22.77
C ASN A 113 4.33 -9.36 -23.08
N THR A 114 3.43 -9.91 -22.29
CA THR A 114 2.90 -11.28 -22.38
C THR A 114 1.38 -11.24 -22.31
N ASP A 115 0.74 -12.33 -22.71
CA ASP A 115 -0.72 -12.38 -22.82
C ASP A 115 -1.44 -12.28 -21.45
N ASP A 116 -0.79 -12.63 -20.33
CA ASP A 116 -1.35 -12.56 -18.99
C ASP A 116 -0.90 -11.35 -18.16
N GLY A 117 0.07 -10.58 -18.62
CA GLY A 117 0.58 -9.37 -17.98
C GLY A 117 1.10 -9.52 -16.54
N LYS A 118 1.13 -10.76 -16.01
CA LYS A 118 1.45 -11.04 -14.61
C LYS A 118 2.95 -11.00 -14.34
N ILE A 119 3.31 -10.58 -13.14
CA ILE A 119 4.68 -10.68 -12.65
C ILE A 119 5.04 -12.16 -12.45
N LYS A 120 6.21 -12.58 -12.97
CA LYS A 120 6.74 -13.92 -12.67
C LYS A 120 6.96 -14.05 -11.17
N GLU A 121 6.59 -15.20 -10.61
CA GLU A 121 6.69 -15.47 -9.17
C GLU A 121 8.09 -15.24 -8.60
N SER A 122 9.13 -15.60 -9.37
CA SER A 122 10.54 -15.35 -8.97
C SER A 122 10.84 -13.85 -8.87
N ASP A 123 10.36 -13.06 -9.83
CA ASP A 123 10.60 -11.62 -9.85
C ASP A 123 9.78 -10.91 -8.77
N LEU A 124 8.54 -11.33 -8.53
CA LEU A 124 7.73 -10.81 -7.44
C LEU A 124 8.42 -11.04 -6.08
N ARG A 125 8.94 -12.23 -5.84
CA ARG A 125 9.68 -12.56 -4.62
C ARG A 125 10.92 -11.68 -4.45
N ASP A 126 11.69 -11.48 -5.53
CA ASP A 126 12.89 -10.63 -5.50
C ASP A 126 12.52 -9.15 -5.25
N ILE A 127 11.45 -8.65 -5.87
CA ILE A 127 10.93 -7.29 -5.66
C ILE A 127 10.47 -7.10 -4.21
N LYS A 128 9.73 -8.05 -3.66
CA LYS A 128 9.23 -7.99 -2.28
C LYS A 128 10.37 -7.95 -1.23
N THR A 129 11.60 -8.29 -1.61
CA THR A 129 12.76 -8.08 -0.70
C THR A 129 12.96 -6.61 -0.36
N GLY A 130 12.64 -5.68 -1.27
CA GLY A 130 12.67 -4.24 -1.00
C GLY A 130 11.59 -3.78 -0.03
N GLN A 131 10.50 -4.52 0.10
CA GLN A 131 9.41 -4.23 1.04
C GLN A 131 9.55 -5.01 2.37
N LYS A 132 10.66 -5.69 2.60
CA LYS A 132 10.84 -6.58 3.76
C LYS A 132 10.42 -5.94 5.07
N GLN A 133 10.90 -4.74 5.37
CA GLN A 133 10.59 -4.07 6.64
C GLN A 133 9.11 -3.64 6.72
N TYR A 134 8.52 -3.22 5.60
CA TYR A 134 7.09 -2.94 5.54
C TYR A 134 6.28 -4.23 5.78
N LEU A 135 6.68 -5.33 5.16
CA LEU A 135 6.02 -6.63 5.36
C LEU A 135 6.15 -7.16 6.80
N GLU A 136 7.25 -6.90 7.48
CA GLU A 136 7.41 -7.21 8.91
C GLU A 136 6.41 -6.39 9.77
N ILE A 137 6.13 -5.13 9.41
CA ILE A 137 5.08 -4.33 10.06
C ILE A 137 3.69 -4.93 9.78
N ILE A 138 3.42 -5.32 8.54
CA ILE A 138 2.17 -5.97 8.14
C ILE A 138 1.94 -7.25 8.95
N GLU A 139 2.96 -8.11 9.09
CA GLU A 139 2.88 -9.35 9.87
C GLU A 139 2.50 -9.10 11.32
N GLU A 140 3.15 -8.14 11.97
CA GLU A 140 2.91 -7.85 13.38
C GLU A 140 1.58 -7.08 13.59
N PHE A 141 1.22 -6.21 12.65
CA PHE A 141 -0.03 -5.44 12.75
C PHE A 141 -1.27 -6.32 12.53
N TYR A 142 -1.21 -7.24 11.54
CA TYR A 142 -2.30 -8.17 11.21
C TYR A 142 -2.06 -9.58 11.78
N GLU A 143 -1.36 -9.73 12.89
CA GLU A 143 -1.00 -11.04 13.47
C GLU A 143 -2.19 -12.01 13.65
N GLY A 144 -3.41 -11.48 13.81
CA GLY A 144 -4.66 -12.26 13.87
C GLY A 144 -5.28 -12.62 12.52
N ASN A 145 -4.72 -12.15 11.40
CA ASN A 145 -5.28 -12.33 10.04
C ASN A 145 -4.24 -12.85 9.05
N PRO A 146 -3.92 -14.16 9.11
CA PRO A 146 -2.88 -14.75 8.24
C PRO A 146 -3.24 -14.66 6.75
N GLU A 147 -4.51 -14.71 6.38
CA GLU A 147 -4.95 -14.57 4.99
C GLU A 147 -4.55 -13.19 4.42
N ARG A 148 -4.77 -12.13 5.20
CA ARG A 148 -4.39 -10.78 4.82
C ARG A 148 -2.88 -10.66 4.65
N ILE A 149 -2.10 -11.21 5.58
CA ILE A 149 -0.63 -11.23 5.53
C ILE A 149 -0.14 -11.91 4.24
N GLU A 150 -0.70 -13.08 3.90
CA GLU A 150 -0.31 -13.81 2.68
C GLU A 150 -0.63 -13.03 1.40
N LYS A 151 -1.74 -12.28 1.36
CA LYS A 151 -2.03 -11.38 0.22
C LYS A 151 -0.95 -10.32 0.04
N TYR A 152 -0.50 -9.68 1.12
CA TYR A 152 0.60 -8.69 1.05
C TYR A 152 1.93 -9.28 0.57
N LYS A 153 2.24 -10.51 0.98
CA LYS A 153 3.50 -11.19 0.62
C LYS A 153 3.47 -11.78 -0.78
N GLY A 154 2.38 -12.41 -1.14
CA GLY A 154 2.28 -13.29 -2.30
C GLY A 154 1.72 -12.63 -3.56
N THR A 155 1.21 -11.39 -3.48
CA THR A 155 0.62 -10.73 -4.64
C THR A 155 1.17 -9.33 -4.86
N SER A 156 1.04 -8.83 -6.10
CA SER A 156 1.34 -7.43 -6.44
C SER A 156 0.23 -6.51 -5.92
N HIS A 157 -1.00 -6.82 -6.31
CA HIS A 157 -2.22 -6.13 -5.93
C HIS A 157 -3.23 -7.17 -5.47
N PHE A 158 -4.19 -6.77 -4.65
CA PHE A 158 -5.22 -7.70 -4.18
C PHE A 158 -6.51 -6.99 -3.77
N LEU A 159 -7.60 -7.76 -3.82
CA LEU A 159 -8.92 -7.34 -3.39
C LEU A 159 -9.19 -7.84 -1.96
N VAL A 160 -9.78 -6.97 -1.15
CA VAL A 160 -10.44 -7.31 0.10
C VAL A 160 -11.89 -6.85 0.02
N GLU A 161 -12.81 -7.76 0.22
CA GLU A 161 -14.21 -7.44 0.35
C GLU A 161 -14.58 -7.26 1.83
N THR A 162 -15.28 -6.17 2.12
CA THR A 162 -15.88 -5.93 3.43
C THR A 162 -17.41 -5.99 3.31
N GLU A 163 -18.11 -5.75 4.41
CA GLU A 163 -19.57 -5.65 4.36
C GLU A 163 -20.03 -4.49 3.45
N ASP A 164 -19.31 -3.36 3.46
CA ASP A 164 -19.73 -2.12 2.82
C ASP A 164 -19.02 -1.82 1.50
N PHE A 165 -17.75 -2.26 1.35
CA PHE A 165 -16.86 -1.88 0.25
C PHE A 165 -16.09 -3.05 -0.33
N ASN A 166 -15.78 -2.92 -1.61
CA ASN A 166 -14.63 -3.60 -2.22
C ASN A 166 -13.40 -2.70 -2.04
N ILE A 167 -12.29 -3.24 -1.57
CA ILE A 167 -11.07 -2.46 -1.35
C ILE A 167 -9.94 -3.11 -2.14
N ILE A 168 -9.50 -2.46 -3.22
CA ILE A 168 -8.35 -2.87 -4.02
C ILE A 168 -7.10 -2.23 -3.44
N HIS A 169 -6.17 -3.05 -2.96
CA HIS A 169 -4.84 -2.65 -2.55
C HIS A 169 -3.96 -2.59 -3.78
N LEU A 170 -3.68 -1.39 -4.28
CA LEU A 170 -2.86 -1.15 -5.46
C LEU A 170 -1.48 -0.67 -5.05
N ASP A 171 -0.48 -1.54 -5.11
CA ASP A 171 0.90 -1.20 -4.81
C ASP A 171 1.54 -0.44 -5.99
N SER A 172 1.36 0.88 -6.02
CA SER A 172 1.92 1.76 -7.04
C SER A 172 3.44 1.93 -6.94
N THR A 173 4.06 1.38 -5.89
CA THR A 173 5.50 1.50 -5.64
C THR A 173 6.27 0.19 -5.85
N LEU A 174 5.57 -0.86 -6.27
CA LEU A 174 6.15 -2.19 -6.41
C LEU A 174 7.41 -2.19 -7.29
N VAL A 175 7.31 -1.58 -8.48
CA VAL A 175 8.44 -1.44 -9.43
C VAL A 175 9.04 -0.03 -9.43
N TYR A 176 8.81 0.73 -8.37
CA TYR A 176 9.31 2.09 -8.24
C TYR A 176 10.85 2.13 -8.22
N THR A 177 11.43 3.04 -9.00
CA THR A 177 12.86 3.38 -8.97
C THR A 177 13.03 4.88 -8.74
N LYS A 178 14.18 5.28 -8.23
CA LYS A 178 14.44 6.70 -7.92
C LYS A 178 14.35 7.57 -9.18
N GLY A 179 13.56 8.64 -9.11
CA GLY A 179 13.38 9.58 -10.21
C GLY A 179 12.27 9.21 -11.19
N GLN A 180 11.37 8.28 -10.83
CA GLN A 180 10.23 7.86 -11.63
C GLN A 180 8.88 8.34 -11.08
N ASP A 181 8.86 9.40 -10.28
CA ASP A 181 7.62 9.86 -9.61
C ASP A 181 6.48 10.26 -10.58
N GLU A 182 6.78 10.45 -11.87
CA GLU A 182 5.81 10.78 -12.92
C GLU A 182 5.80 9.74 -14.07
N SER A 183 6.29 8.53 -13.83
CA SER A 183 6.40 7.47 -14.86
C SER A 183 6.22 6.08 -14.25
N LEU A 184 5.27 5.95 -13.35
CA LEU A 184 5.03 4.71 -12.61
C LEU A 184 4.31 3.67 -13.46
N VAL A 185 4.53 2.42 -13.12
CA VAL A 185 3.92 1.26 -13.76
C VAL A 185 3.21 0.43 -12.71
N ILE A 186 1.93 0.17 -12.90
CA ILE A 186 1.11 -0.63 -11.98
C ILE A 186 0.66 -1.96 -12.58
N GLY A 187 0.80 -2.15 -13.89
CA GLY A 187 0.27 -3.34 -14.58
C GLY A 187 -1.26 -3.29 -14.65
N THR A 188 -1.79 -2.47 -15.53
CA THR A 188 -3.23 -2.18 -15.66
C THR A 188 -4.08 -3.42 -15.86
N ASP A 189 -3.61 -4.45 -16.58
CA ASP A 189 -4.34 -5.72 -16.74
C ASP A 189 -4.64 -6.38 -15.39
N LEU A 190 -3.70 -6.32 -14.43
CA LEU A 190 -3.93 -6.86 -13.08
C LEU A 190 -4.96 -6.04 -12.30
N LEU A 191 -5.02 -4.74 -12.51
CA LEU A 191 -6.07 -3.91 -11.93
C LEU A 191 -7.44 -4.28 -12.51
N TYR A 192 -7.54 -4.46 -13.84
CA TYR A 192 -8.78 -4.89 -14.48
C TYR A 192 -9.23 -6.28 -14.01
N ASP A 193 -8.31 -7.23 -13.90
CA ASP A 193 -8.58 -8.57 -13.33
C ASP A 193 -9.19 -8.50 -11.92
N LEU A 194 -8.81 -7.50 -11.13
CA LEU A 194 -9.38 -7.29 -9.80
C LEU A 194 -10.74 -6.59 -9.88
N LEU A 195 -10.90 -5.62 -10.78
CA LEU A 195 -12.17 -4.92 -11.00
C LEU A 195 -13.28 -5.85 -11.54
N GLU A 196 -12.92 -6.91 -12.28
CA GLU A 196 -13.87 -7.93 -12.70
C GLU A 196 -14.39 -8.81 -11.55
N LYS A 197 -13.65 -8.88 -10.45
CA LYS A 197 -13.96 -9.74 -9.29
C LYS A 197 -14.73 -9.02 -8.18
N VAL A 198 -14.87 -7.70 -8.25
CA VAL A 198 -15.56 -6.94 -7.20
C VAL A 198 -17.06 -7.23 -7.18
N ASP A 199 -17.65 -7.19 -6.00
CA ASP A 199 -19.10 -7.20 -5.84
C ASP A 199 -19.70 -5.90 -6.42
N GLN A 200 -20.45 -6.03 -7.52
CA GLN A 200 -21.04 -4.90 -8.25
C GLN A 200 -22.12 -4.16 -7.45
N HIS A 201 -22.55 -4.68 -6.32
CA HIS A 201 -23.52 -4.04 -5.42
C HIS A 201 -22.87 -3.14 -4.36
N LYS A 202 -21.53 -3.13 -4.29
CA LYS A 202 -20.75 -2.34 -3.35
C LYS A 202 -19.92 -1.28 -4.07
N TYR A 203 -19.65 -0.18 -3.39
CA TYR A 203 -18.65 0.78 -3.88
C TYR A 203 -17.26 0.17 -3.83
N THR A 204 -16.44 0.49 -4.82
CA THR A 204 -15.05 0.06 -4.88
C THR A 204 -14.12 1.22 -4.54
N ILE A 205 -13.25 1.00 -3.57
CA ILE A 205 -12.17 1.91 -3.19
C ILE A 205 -10.86 1.35 -3.72
N ILE A 206 -10.14 2.11 -4.54
CA ILE A 206 -8.76 1.78 -4.93
C ILE A 206 -7.83 2.53 -4.00
N LEU A 207 -7.19 1.81 -3.09
CA LEU A 207 -6.20 2.36 -2.17
C LEU A 207 -4.82 2.29 -2.82
N THR A 208 -4.20 3.44 -3.07
CA THR A 208 -2.89 3.57 -3.70
C THR A 208 -2.12 4.74 -3.09
N HIS A 209 -0.79 4.70 -3.14
CA HIS A 209 0.04 5.81 -2.67
C HIS A 209 0.13 6.92 -3.72
N TYR A 210 0.53 6.59 -4.94
CA TYR A 210 0.58 7.55 -6.02
C TYR A 210 -0.76 7.65 -6.76
N PRO A 211 -1.17 8.86 -7.17
CA PRO A 211 -2.36 9.03 -8.00
C PRO A 211 -2.12 8.49 -9.42
N PHE A 212 -3.18 8.17 -10.15
CA PHE A 212 -3.07 7.70 -11.54
C PHE A 212 -2.42 8.70 -12.47
N ASP A 213 -2.42 9.98 -12.12
CA ASP A 213 -1.70 11.01 -12.87
C ASP A 213 -0.17 10.80 -12.91
N ALA A 214 0.38 10.08 -11.96
CA ALA A 214 1.80 9.72 -11.89
C ALA A 214 2.18 8.49 -12.75
N LEU A 215 1.21 7.82 -13.38
CA LEU A 215 1.47 6.67 -14.23
C LEU A 215 2.11 7.08 -15.56
N LYS A 216 2.82 6.15 -16.18
CA LYS A 216 3.24 6.27 -17.59
C LYS A 216 2.05 6.57 -18.49
N ALA A 217 2.27 7.34 -19.55
CA ALA A 217 1.22 7.79 -20.45
C ALA A 217 0.36 6.64 -20.98
N GLU A 218 0.98 5.51 -21.29
CA GLU A 218 0.32 4.31 -21.81
C GLU A 218 -0.66 3.73 -20.78
N GLU A 219 -0.24 3.55 -19.53
CA GLU A 219 -1.12 3.05 -18.46
C GLU A 219 -2.18 4.08 -18.04
N LYS A 220 -1.80 5.36 -18.01
CA LYS A 220 -2.74 6.45 -17.68
C LYS A 220 -3.93 6.50 -18.64
N THR A 221 -3.70 6.31 -19.95
CA THR A 221 -4.80 6.29 -20.94
C THR A 221 -5.72 5.09 -20.81
N GLN A 222 -5.30 4.05 -20.09
CA GLN A 222 -6.13 2.86 -19.84
C GLN A 222 -7.01 3.02 -18.60
N VAL A 223 -6.61 3.79 -17.59
CA VAL A 223 -7.33 3.93 -16.31
C VAL A 223 -8.08 5.25 -16.14
N CYS A 224 -7.87 6.23 -17.00
CA CYS A 224 -8.56 7.52 -17.07
C CYS A 224 -9.42 7.63 -18.32
#